data_047872ccd8c3fa7d8fc9640a91033e4c
#
_entry.id   047872ccd8c3fa7d8fc9640a91033e4c
#
_cell.length_a   1.000
_cell.length_b   1.000
_cell.length_c   1.000
_cell.angle_alpha   90.00
_cell.angle_beta   90.00
_cell.angle_gamma   90.00
#
_symmetry.space_group_name_H-M   'P 1'
#
loop_
_entity.id
_entity.type
_entity.pdbx_description
1 polymer ?
#
loop_
_entity_poly.entity_id
_entity_poly.type
_entity_poly.pdbx_seq_one_letter_code
_entity_poly.pdbx_strand_id
1 'polypeptide(L)'
;MPCPREKREAAEALFIGPHGLLSTQSTGRPTPEPPCEMRTCFQRDVDRITHSKSFRRLKHKTQVFLRPEGDHYRTRLTHTLEVARLARTIARALELNEDLTEAISLGHDLGHTPFGHAGERALNAIYTGVGFRHYEQSLRVVDRIERDGRGLNLCNETRIGILNHTTGQPRGTLEADVVRLADRVAYINHDLDDAMRGGIVQPEDVPAIVRERVGERNSVRIN
;
A
#
# COMPACT_ATOMS: atom_id res chain seq x y z
N MET A 1 16.86 31.89 -4.31
CA MET A 1 17.42 30.53 -4.16
C MET A 1 16.28 29.52 -4.32
N PRO A 2 16.48 28.38 -4.96
CA PRO A 2 15.42 27.37 -5.07
C PRO A 2 15.02 26.86 -3.68
N CYS A 3 13.71 26.69 -3.46
CA CYS A 3 13.17 26.15 -2.20
C CYS A 3 13.53 24.66 -2.03
N PRO A 4 13.38 24.09 -0.82
CA PRO A 4 13.68 22.68 -0.59
C PRO A 4 12.95 21.72 -1.53
N ARG A 5 11.68 21.97 -1.85
CA ARG A 5 10.91 21.22 -2.85
C ARG A 5 11.58 21.22 -4.22
N GLU A 6 11.95 22.41 -4.74
CA GLU A 6 12.58 22.53 -6.06
C GLU A 6 13.92 21.81 -6.15
N LYS A 7 14.69 21.80 -5.05
CA LYS A 7 15.92 21.01 -4.95
C LYS A 7 15.64 19.52 -5.01
N ARG A 8 14.57 19.05 -4.38
CA ARG A 8 14.15 17.65 -4.41
C ARG A 8 13.69 17.24 -5.81
N GLU A 9 12.84 18.04 -6.44
CA GLU A 9 12.36 17.82 -7.80
C GLU A 9 13.52 17.78 -8.81
N ALA A 10 14.52 18.64 -8.65
CA ALA A 10 15.76 18.59 -9.46
C ALA A 10 16.58 17.32 -9.19
N ALA A 11 16.62 16.83 -7.95
CA ALA A 11 17.29 15.59 -7.60
C ALA A 11 16.55 14.37 -8.18
N GLU A 12 15.21 14.35 -8.14
CA GLU A 12 14.40 13.28 -8.77
C GLU A 12 14.80 13.06 -10.22
N ALA A 13 15.00 14.13 -10.99
CA ALA A 13 15.41 14.07 -12.40
C ALA A 13 16.79 13.41 -12.64
N LEU A 14 17.60 13.24 -11.59
CA LEU A 14 18.89 12.57 -11.65
C LEU A 14 18.82 11.08 -11.29
N PHE A 15 17.85 10.68 -10.47
CA PHE A 15 17.78 9.33 -9.93
C PHE A 15 16.61 8.50 -10.45
N ILE A 16 15.54 9.17 -10.94
CA ILE A 16 14.39 8.49 -11.51
C ILE A 16 14.67 8.24 -12.98
N GLY A 17 14.58 6.97 -13.37
CA GLY A 17 14.80 6.53 -14.74
C GLY A 17 13.65 6.91 -15.70
N PRO A 18 13.76 6.58 -16.98
CA PRO A 18 12.83 7.03 -18.01
C PRO A 18 11.41 6.47 -17.86
N HIS A 19 11.22 5.48 -17.01
CA HIS A 19 9.94 4.82 -16.75
C HIS A 19 9.31 5.22 -15.43
N GLY A 20 10.01 5.93 -14.56
CA GLY A 20 9.50 6.43 -13.28
C GLY A 20 8.83 7.78 -13.46
N LEU A 21 7.85 8.07 -12.61
CA LEU A 21 7.10 9.32 -12.66
C LEU A 21 7.76 10.38 -11.78
N LEU A 22 8.19 11.49 -12.37
CA LEU A 22 8.68 12.64 -11.61
C LEU A 22 7.52 13.36 -10.89
N SER A 23 7.78 13.91 -9.71
CA SER A 23 6.80 14.72 -8.98
C SER A 23 6.31 15.93 -9.79
N THR A 24 7.18 16.48 -10.65
CA THR A 24 6.86 17.58 -11.57
C THR A 24 5.92 17.19 -12.71
N GLN A 25 5.79 15.90 -12.99
CA GLN A 25 4.91 15.34 -14.03
C GLN A 25 3.53 14.92 -13.50
N SER A 26 3.28 15.12 -12.19
CA SER A 26 1.97 14.80 -11.62
C SER A 26 0.87 15.59 -12.32
N THR A 27 -0.23 14.92 -12.63
CA THR A 27 -1.44 15.54 -13.19
C THR A 27 -2.23 16.36 -12.18
N GLY A 28 -1.72 16.43 -10.94
CA GLY A 28 -2.27 17.26 -9.89
C GLY A 28 -3.29 16.56 -9.00
N ARG A 29 -4.13 17.36 -8.37
CA ARG A 29 -5.08 16.96 -7.33
C ARG A 29 -6.50 17.30 -7.73
N PRO A 30 -7.53 16.59 -7.22
CA PRO A 30 -8.94 16.93 -7.49
C PRO A 30 -9.27 18.40 -7.16
N THR A 31 -8.76 18.90 -6.05
CA THR A 31 -8.88 20.32 -5.70
C THR A 31 -7.50 20.98 -5.82
N PRO A 32 -7.32 21.92 -6.76
CA PRO A 32 -6.06 22.64 -6.90
C PRO A 32 -5.66 23.35 -5.62
N GLU A 33 -4.38 23.32 -5.29
CA GLU A 33 -3.80 23.99 -4.13
C GLU A 33 -2.36 24.43 -4.42
N PRO A 34 -1.87 25.47 -3.72
CA PRO A 34 -0.50 25.90 -3.88
C PRO A 34 0.51 24.80 -3.56
N PRO A 35 1.63 24.74 -4.29
CA PRO A 35 2.70 23.79 -3.98
C PRO A 35 3.29 24.07 -2.59
N CYS A 36 3.78 23.02 -1.92
CA CYS A 36 4.49 23.16 -0.66
C CYS A 36 5.93 23.62 -0.92
N GLU A 37 6.47 24.53 -0.12
CA GLU A 37 7.87 24.95 -0.27
C GLU A 37 8.87 23.86 0.16
N MET A 38 8.46 22.95 1.06
CA MET A 38 9.34 21.95 1.67
C MET A 38 9.32 20.59 0.98
N ARG A 39 8.14 20.15 0.48
CA ARG A 39 7.87 18.75 0.08
C ARG A 39 7.35 18.69 -1.35
N THR A 40 7.74 17.66 -2.08
CA THR A 40 7.13 17.30 -3.36
C THR A 40 5.66 16.92 -3.20
N CYS A 41 4.92 16.82 -4.29
CA CYS A 41 3.50 16.49 -4.24
C CYS A 41 3.26 15.10 -3.63
N PHE A 42 4.09 14.10 -3.95
CA PHE A 42 3.95 12.73 -3.42
C PHE A 42 4.38 12.63 -1.96
N GLN A 43 5.41 13.37 -1.52
CA GLN A 43 5.75 13.46 -0.08
C GLN A 43 4.60 14.02 0.75
N ARG A 44 3.87 15.01 0.21
CA ARG A 44 2.65 15.51 0.88
C ARG A 44 1.57 14.45 0.97
N ASP A 45 1.46 13.55 -0.01
CA ASP A 45 0.50 12.46 0.04
C ASP A 45 0.85 11.44 1.12
N VAL A 46 2.13 11.06 1.24
CA VAL A 46 2.63 10.21 2.34
C VAL A 46 2.21 10.78 3.69
N ASP A 47 2.48 12.07 3.92
CA ASP A 47 2.13 12.72 5.19
C ASP A 47 0.61 12.74 5.42
N ARG A 48 -0.19 13.07 4.39
CA ARG A 48 -1.65 13.13 4.50
C ARG A 48 -2.25 11.78 4.87
N ILE A 49 -1.74 10.71 4.27
CA ILE A 49 -2.18 9.34 4.56
C ILE A 49 -1.77 8.96 5.97
N THR A 50 -0.50 9.12 6.33
CA THR A 50 0.06 8.72 7.63
C THR A 50 -0.64 9.43 8.79
N HIS A 51 -1.00 10.70 8.63
CA HIS A 51 -1.70 11.48 9.64
C HIS A 51 -3.23 11.31 9.64
N SER A 52 -3.80 10.48 8.75
CA SER A 52 -5.24 10.23 8.67
C SER A 52 -5.75 9.37 9.84
N LYS A 53 -7.05 9.49 10.15
CA LYS A 53 -7.71 8.63 11.14
C LYS A 53 -7.76 7.19 10.67
N SER A 54 -8.01 6.97 9.38
CA SER A 54 -8.12 5.63 8.78
C SER A 54 -6.81 4.88 8.83
N PHE A 55 -5.66 5.54 8.62
CA PHE A 55 -4.34 4.91 8.76
C PHE A 55 -4.10 4.41 10.19
N ARG A 56 -4.38 5.23 11.21
CA ARG A 56 -4.26 4.81 12.61
C ARG A 56 -5.18 3.65 12.97
N ARG A 57 -6.36 3.53 12.32
CA ARG A 57 -7.31 2.44 12.55
C ARG A 57 -6.83 1.08 12.02
N LEU A 58 -5.85 1.05 11.10
CA LEU A 58 -5.28 -0.20 10.59
C LEU A 58 -4.67 -1.06 11.72
N LYS A 59 -4.20 -0.47 12.81
CA LYS A 59 -3.68 -1.20 13.97
C LYS A 59 -4.72 -2.10 14.67
N HIS A 60 -6.02 -1.81 14.48
CA HIS A 60 -7.13 -2.56 15.09
C HIS A 60 -7.83 -3.50 14.10
N LYS A 61 -7.30 -3.63 12.89
CA LYS A 61 -7.79 -4.58 11.88
C LYS A 61 -6.82 -5.75 11.80
N THR A 62 -7.34 -6.97 11.87
CA THR A 62 -6.56 -8.19 11.67
C THR A 62 -6.15 -8.30 10.19
N GLN A 63 -4.97 -8.88 9.94
CA GLN A 63 -4.56 -9.19 8.56
C GLN A 63 -5.34 -10.40 8.06
N VAL A 64 -5.05 -11.58 8.54
CA VAL A 64 -5.77 -12.82 8.19
C VAL A 64 -6.25 -13.54 9.44
N PHE A 65 -5.35 -13.73 10.42
CA PHE A 65 -5.67 -14.49 11.62
C PHE A 65 -6.29 -13.61 12.70
N LEU A 66 -7.34 -14.11 13.34
CA LEU A 66 -7.85 -13.51 14.57
C LEU A 66 -6.75 -13.62 15.62
N ARG A 67 -6.54 -12.54 16.34
CA ARG A 67 -5.54 -12.43 17.42
C ARG A 67 -6.11 -13.06 18.69
N PRO A 68 -5.96 -14.41 18.92
CA PRO A 68 -6.57 -15.03 20.09
C PRO A 68 -5.79 -14.72 21.36
N GLU A 69 -4.45 -14.82 21.32
CA GLU A 69 -3.58 -14.52 22.47
C GLU A 69 -2.17 -14.19 21.94
N GLY A 70 -1.59 -13.08 22.43
CA GLY A 70 -0.24 -12.62 22.07
C GLY A 70 -0.22 -11.42 21.11
N ASP A 71 0.93 -10.74 21.06
CA ASP A 71 1.16 -9.50 20.29
C ASP A 71 2.03 -9.71 19.04
N HIS A 72 2.30 -10.98 18.68
CA HIS A 72 3.17 -11.35 17.57
C HIS A 72 2.46 -11.46 16.21
N TYR A 73 1.11 -11.50 16.19
CA TYR A 73 0.37 -11.57 14.93
C TYR A 73 0.30 -10.22 14.25
N ARG A 74 0.38 -10.24 12.92
CA ARG A 74 0.35 -9.02 12.11
C ARG A 74 -1.01 -8.36 12.11
N THR A 75 -1.00 -7.05 12.32
CA THR A 75 -2.14 -6.17 12.04
C THR A 75 -2.04 -5.64 10.61
N ARG A 76 -3.13 -5.08 10.07
CA ARG A 76 -3.06 -4.40 8.77
C ARG A 76 -2.08 -3.24 8.76
N LEU A 77 -1.85 -2.59 9.87
CA LEU A 77 -0.84 -1.52 9.95
C LEU A 77 0.58 -2.06 9.72
N THR A 78 0.94 -3.16 10.40
CA THR A 78 2.27 -3.76 10.23
C THR A 78 2.46 -4.31 8.82
N HIS A 79 1.45 -5.00 8.26
CA HIS A 79 1.46 -5.43 6.86
C HIS A 79 1.66 -4.25 5.90
N THR A 80 0.90 -3.17 6.04
CA THR A 80 1.01 -1.98 5.18
C THR A 80 2.42 -1.37 5.22
N LEU A 81 3.05 -1.32 6.39
CA LEU A 81 4.42 -0.82 6.55
C LEU A 81 5.45 -1.76 5.90
N GLU A 82 5.27 -3.08 6.03
CA GLU A 82 6.12 -4.09 5.39
C GLU A 82 6.00 -4.03 3.86
N VAL A 83 4.77 -3.90 3.33
CA VAL A 83 4.52 -3.67 1.89
C VAL A 83 5.23 -2.41 1.42
N ALA A 84 5.07 -1.29 2.13
CA ALA A 84 5.71 -0.03 1.75
C ALA A 84 7.24 -0.15 1.73
N ARG A 85 7.82 -0.88 2.70
CA ARG A 85 9.27 -1.09 2.75
C ARG A 85 9.77 -1.92 1.58
N LEU A 86 9.08 -3.03 1.26
CA LEU A 86 9.41 -3.90 0.14
C LEU A 86 9.24 -3.17 -1.20
N ALA A 87 8.11 -2.51 -1.40
CA ALA A 87 7.81 -1.76 -2.61
C ALA A 87 8.84 -0.66 -2.89
N ARG A 88 9.23 0.11 -1.87
CA ARG A 88 10.27 1.13 -2.01
C ARG A 88 11.63 0.54 -2.39
N THR A 89 11.99 -0.63 -1.85
CA THR A 89 13.23 -1.31 -2.23
C THR A 89 13.23 -1.70 -3.70
N ILE A 90 12.10 -2.24 -4.19
CA ILE A 90 11.93 -2.59 -5.60
C ILE A 90 11.92 -1.32 -6.48
N ALA A 91 11.17 -0.28 -6.08
CA ALA A 91 11.11 0.98 -6.82
C ALA A 91 12.48 1.62 -6.98
N ARG A 92 13.29 1.63 -5.91
CA ARG A 92 14.68 2.13 -5.96
C ARG A 92 15.55 1.33 -6.93
N ALA A 93 15.44 -0.01 -6.91
CA ALA A 93 16.20 -0.87 -7.81
C ALA A 93 15.80 -0.70 -9.29
N LEU A 94 14.57 -0.26 -9.55
CA LEU A 94 14.02 0.00 -10.88
C LEU A 94 14.08 1.47 -11.29
N GLU A 95 14.72 2.33 -10.48
CA GLU A 95 14.80 3.78 -10.70
C GLU A 95 13.42 4.45 -10.85
N LEU A 96 12.44 3.99 -10.06
CA LEU A 96 11.09 4.55 -10.00
C LEU A 96 10.95 5.54 -8.83
N ASN A 97 9.83 6.27 -8.78
CA ASN A 97 9.57 7.24 -7.73
C ASN A 97 9.20 6.56 -6.41
N GLU A 98 10.13 6.58 -5.44
CA GLU A 98 9.93 5.98 -4.12
C GLU A 98 8.82 6.66 -3.32
N ASP A 99 8.67 7.98 -3.40
CA ASP A 99 7.66 8.73 -2.65
C ASP A 99 6.24 8.42 -3.16
N LEU A 100 6.06 8.29 -4.47
CA LEU A 100 4.78 7.83 -5.05
C LEU A 100 4.48 6.38 -4.66
N THR A 101 5.48 5.50 -4.75
CA THR A 101 5.37 4.10 -4.34
C THR A 101 4.96 3.97 -2.88
N GLU A 102 5.57 4.76 -1.99
CA GLU A 102 5.24 4.79 -0.57
C GLU A 102 3.82 5.29 -0.33
N ALA A 103 3.42 6.39 -0.98
CA ALA A 103 2.08 6.95 -0.84
C ALA A 103 0.99 5.92 -1.23
N ILE A 104 1.17 5.24 -2.36
CA ILE A 104 0.25 4.18 -2.81
C ILE A 104 0.23 3.04 -1.80
N SER A 105 1.41 2.57 -1.35
CA SER A 105 1.53 1.46 -0.39
C SER A 105 0.84 1.77 0.94
N LEU A 106 1.01 2.97 1.48
CA LEU A 106 0.38 3.36 2.74
C LEU A 106 -1.14 3.55 2.62
N GLY A 107 -1.61 3.84 1.40
CA GLY A 107 -3.02 4.12 1.13
C GLY A 107 -3.86 2.90 0.71
N HIS A 108 -3.24 1.83 0.22
CA HIS A 108 -3.94 0.75 -0.49
C HIS A 108 -5.04 0.07 0.35
N ASP A 109 -4.80 -0.15 1.64
CA ASP A 109 -5.65 -0.93 2.54
C ASP A 109 -6.53 -0.10 3.50
N LEU A 110 -6.59 1.23 3.35
CA LEU A 110 -7.34 2.11 4.26
C LEU A 110 -8.83 1.76 4.35
N GLY A 111 -9.41 1.30 3.25
CA GLY A 111 -10.82 0.92 3.14
C GLY A 111 -11.13 -0.53 3.47
N HIS A 112 -10.14 -1.34 3.86
CA HIS A 112 -10.36 -2.75 4.13
C HIS A 112 -11.27 -2.95 5.35
N THR A 113 -12.11 -4.00 5.30
CA THR A 113 -13.04 -4.36 6.37
C THR A 113 -12.31 -4.94 7.58
N PRO A 114 -12.90 -4.90 8.79
CA PRO A 114 -12.52 -5.83 9.85
C PRO A 114 -12.60 -7.28 9.35
N PHE A 115 -11.71 -8.14 9.81
CA PHE A 115 -11.60 -9.55 9.40
C PHE A 115 -11.23 -9.78 7.93
N GLY A 116 -10.55 -8.82 7.32
CA GLY A 116 -9.97 -8.96 5.99
C GLY A 116 -11.00 -9.37 4.91
N HIS A 117 -10.62 -10.26 4.01
CA HIS A 117 -11.49 -10.75 2.95
C HIS A 117 -12.73 -11.53 3.45
N ALA A 118 -12.69 -12.09 4.66
CA ALA A 118 -13.87 -12.71 5.24
C ALA A 118 -14.96 -11.66 5.53
N GLY A 119 -14.56 -10.50 6.08
CA GLY A 119 -15.46 -9.36 6.26
C GLY A 119 -15.98 -8.79 4.95
N GLU A 120 -15.14 -8.72 3.93
CA GLU A 120 -15.53 -8.29 2.58
C GLU A 120 -16.59 -9.23 1.97
N ARG A 121 -16.37 -10.55 2.05
CA ARG A 121 -17.37 -11.55 1.61
C ARG A 121 -18.69 -11.43 2.39
N ALA A 122 -18.61 -11.24 3.70
CA ALA A 122 -19.81 -11.07 4.52
C ALA A 122 -20.61 -9.82 4.13
N LEU A 123 -19.93 -8.69 3.92
CA LEU A 123 -20.58 -7.49 3.45
C LEU A 123 -21.21 -7.68 2.06
N ASN A 124 -20.54 -8.35 1.14
CA ASN A 124 -21.09 -8.64 -0.18
C ASN A 124 -22.32 -9.57 -0.14
N ALA A 125 -22.41 -10.45 0.86
CA ALA A 125 -23.57 -11.33 0.99
C ALA A 125 -24.83 -10.60 1.49
N ILE A 126 -24.68 -9.52 2.25
CA ILE A 126 -25.81 -8.77 2.84
C ILE A 126 -26.10 -7.45 2.12
N TYR A 127 -25.13 -6.89 1.40
CA TYR A 127 -25.24 -5.63 0.70
C TYR A 127 -25.83 -5.84 -0.71
N THR A 128 -27.06 -5.39 -0.90
CA THR A 128 -27.84 -5.59 -2.14
C THR A 128 -27.48 -4.63 -3.28
N GLY A 129 -26.51 -3.74 -3.10
CA GLY A 129 -26.04 -2.79 -4.11
C GLY A 129 -25.03 -3.39 -5.09
N VAL A 130 -24.12 -2.56 -5.58
CA VAL A 130 -23.06 -2.94 -6.53
C VAL A 130 -21.96 -3.83 -5.94
N GLY A 131 -22.10 -4.26 -4.70
CA GLY A 131 -21.11 -5.01 -3.95
C GLY A 131 -20.14 -4.11 -3.19
N PHE A 132 -19.34 -4.72 -2.33
CA PHE A 132 -18.28 -4.04 -1.58
C PHE A 132 -16.91 -4.52 -2.07
N ARG A 133 -16.01 -3.58 -2.34
CA ARG A 133 -14.63 -3.86 -2.72
C ARG A 133 -13.70 -2.95 -1.92
N HIS A 134 -12.74 -3.54 -1.22
CA HIS A 134 -11.85 -2.79 -0.32
C HIS A 134 -11.05 -1.69 -1.03
N TYR A 135 -10.61 -1.91 -2.26
CA TYR A 135 -9.85 -0.92 -3.04
C TYR A 135 -10.71 0.29 -3.46
N GLU A 136 -11.98 0.07 -3.83
CA GLU A 136 -12.93 1.15 -4.09
C GLU A 136 -13.25 1.92 -2.81
N GLN A 137 -13.36 1.20 -1.69
CA GLN A 137 -13.56 1.81 -0.39
C GLN A 137 -12.31 2.56 0.08
N SER A 138 -11.09 2.08 -0.22
CA SER A 138 -9.84 2.81 0.06
C SER A 138 -9.82 4.15 -0.67
N LEU A 139 -10.18 4.16 -1.95
CA LEU A 139 -10.32 5.40 -2.70
C LEU A 139 -11.41 6.31 -2.08
N ARG A 140 -12.58 5.76 -1.72
CA ARG A 140 -13.64 6.53 -1.08
C ARG A 140 -13.21 7.13 0.26
N VAL A 141 -12.41 6.40 1.04
CA VAL A 141 -11.86 6.89 2.31
C VAL A 141 -11.01 8.13 2.07
N VAL A 142 -10.07 8.08 1.14
CA VAL A 142 -9.15 9.19 0.88
C VAL A 142 -9.81 10.36 0.16
N ASP A 143 -10.85 10.11 -0.64
CA ASP A 143 -11.53 11.15 -1.42
C ASP A 143 -12.67 11.83 -0.67
N ARG A 144 -13.39 11.10 0.22
CA ARG A 144 -14.69 11.57 0.73
C ARG A 144 -14.89 11.40 2.23
N ILE A 145 -14.20 10.47 2.93
CA ILE A 145 -14.51 10.17 4.33
C ILE A 145 -13.59 10.93 5.29
N GLU A 146 -12.30 10.97 4.98
CA GLU A 146 -11.33 11.66 5.82
C GLU A 146 -11.61 13.17 5.89
N ARG A 147 -11.09 13.82 6.95
CA ARG A 147 -11.21 15.26 7.20
C ARG A 147 -12.66 15.74 7.15
N ASP A 148 -13.54 15.01 7.83
CA ASP A 148 -14.95 15.38 7.99
C ASP A 148 -15.67 15.58 6.63
N GLY A 149 -15.45 14.62 5.71
CA GLY A 149 -16.10 14.60 4.40
C GLY A 149 -15.35 15.31 3.27
N ARG A 150 -14.23 15.98 3.56
CA ARG A 150 -13.45 16.75 2.56
C ARG A 150 -12.41 15.92 1.82
N GLY A 151 -12.08 14.73 2.35
CA GLY A 151 -11.04 13.89 1.82
C GLY A 151 -9.61 14.39 2.07
N LEU A 152 -8.63 13.62 1.65
CA LEU A 152 -7.21 13.94 1.80
C LEU A 152 -6.67 14.82 0.66
N ASN A 153 -7.38 14.94 -0.46
CA ASN A 153 -6.96 15.64 -1.66
C ASN A 153 -5.58 15.17 -2.15
N LEU A 154 -5.45 13.87 -2.41
CA LEU A 154 -4.22 13.23 -2.89
C LEU A 154 -4.02 13.50 -4.39
N CYS A 155 -2.79 13.35 -4.88
CA CYS A 155 -2.48 13.37 -6.31
C CYS A 155 -3.25 12.29 -7.06
N ASN A 156 -3.59 12.54 -8.31
CA ASN A 156 -4.35 11.60 -9.12
C ASN A 156 -3.63 10.26 -9.27
N GLU A 157 -2.31 10.27 -9.41
CA GLU A 157 -1.49 9.07 -9.52
C GLU A 157 -1.55 8.21 -8.25
N THR A 158 -1.47 8.83 -7.08
CA THR A 158 -1.64 8.14 -5.78
C THR A 158 -3.04 7.52 -5.67
N ARG A 159 -4.08 8.26 -6.04
CA ARG A 159 -5.47 7.81 -6.02
C ARG A 159 -5.71 6.63 -6.97
N ILE A 160 -5.21 6.71 -8.19
CA ILE A 160 -5.29 5.64 -9.20
C ILE A 160 -4.52 4.41 -8.72
N GLY A 161 -3.32 4.60 -8.15
CA GLY A 161 -2.53 3.52 -7.59
C GLY A 161 -3.24 2.80 -6.44
N ILE A 162 -3.89 3.54 -5.52
CA ILE A 162 -4.73 2.97 -4.45
C ILE A 162 -5.88 2.15 -5.03
N LEU A 163 -6.56 2.65 -6.05
CA LEU A 163 -7.68 1.95 -6.69
C LEU A 163 -7.24 0.67 -7.41
N ASN A 164 -6.06 0.69 -8.02
CA ASN A 164 -5.60 -0.32 -8.98
C ASN A 164 -4.59 -1.32 -8.39
N HIS A 165 -4.39 -1.34 -7.08
CA HIS A 165 -3.44 -2.27 -6.44
C HIS A 165 -3.86 -3.74 -6.55
N THR A 166 -5.11 -4.02 -6.93
CA THR A 166 -5.62 -5.39 -7.13
C THR A 166 -5.48 -5.86 -8.58
N THR A 167 -5.65 -7.17 -8.78
CA THR A 167 -5.58 -7.79 -10.12
C THR A 167 -6.78 -7.40 -10.98
N GLY A 168 -6.52 -7.17 -12.29
CA GLY A 168 -7.58 -6.93 -13.28
C GLY A 168 -8.02 -5.47 -13.42
N GLN A 169 -7.41 -4.57 -12.67
CA GLN A 169 -7.65 -3.13 -12.82
C GLN A 169 -6.79 -2.52 -13.94
N PRO A 170 -7.20 -1.40 -14.54
CA PRO A 170 -6.41 -0.69 -15.54
C PRO A 170 -5.01 -0.35 -15.01
N ARG A 171 -4.03 -0.41 -15.89
CA ARG A 171 -2.65 -0.03 -15.53
C ARG A 171 -2.60 1.46 -15.21
N GLY A 172 -2.01 1.78 -14.06
CA GLY A 172 -1.63 3.14 -13.70
C GLY A 172 -0.16 3.40 -14.06
N THR A 173 0.61 3.81 -13.07
CA THR A 173 2.07 3.97 -13.18
C THR A 173 2.79 2.66 -12.85
N LEU A 174 4.08 2.55 -13.20
CA LEU A 174 4.89 1.39 -12.82
C LEU A 174 5.08 1.30 -11.29
N GLU A 175 5.05 2.43 -10.59
CA GLU A 175 5.04 2.46 -9.13
C GLU A 175 3.82 1.72 -8.56
N ALA A 176 2.66 1.88 -9.16
CA ALA A 176 1.44 1.15 -8.77
C ALA A 176 1.57 -0.36 -9.05
N ASP A 177 2.20 -0.75 -10.16
CA ASP A 177 2.49 -2.16 -10.46
C ASP A 177 3.46 -2.77 -9.44
N VAL A 178 4.48 -2.03 -9.03
CA VAL A 178 5.42 -2.43 -7.97
C VAL A 178 4.67 -2.67 -6.65
N VAL A 179 3.79 -1.75 -6.25
CA VAL A 179 3.00 -1.91 -5.01
C VAL A 179 2.13 -3.16 -5.08
N ARG A 180 1.44 -3.40 -6.20
CA ARG A 180 0.61 -4.59 -6.40
C ARG A 180 1.41 -5.89 -6.28
N LEU A 181 2.63 -5.93 -6.81
CA LEU A 181 3.50 -7.10 -6.71
C LEU A 181 4.05 -7.25 -5.29
N ALA A 182 4.49 -6.16 -4.66
CA ALA A 182 5.00 -6.14 -3.30
C ALA A 182 3.94 -6.58 -2.28
N ASP A 183 2.69 -6.13 -2.43
CA ASP A 183 1.57 -6.57 -1.60
C ASP A 183 1.36 -8.09 -1.69
N ARG A 184 1.40 -8.66 -2.90
CA ARG A 184 1.29 -10.11 -3.09
C ARG A 184 2.43 -10.88 -2.45
N VAL A 185 3.66 -10.42 -2.63
CA VAL A 185 4.84 -11.05 -2.03
C VAL A 185 4.75 -10.99 -0.51
N ALA A 186 4.42 -9.81 0.03
CA ALA A 186 4.22 -9.61 1.45
C ALA A 186 3.12 -10.51 2.01
N TYR A 187 1.92 -10.49 1.38
CA TYR A 187 0.77 -11.29 1.75
C TYR A 187 1.12 -12.80 1.83
N ILE A 188 1.69 -13.37 0.77
CA ILE A 188 2.03 -14.81 0.73
C ILE A 188 3.03 -15.17 1.85
N ASN A 189 4.07 -14.36 2.02
CA ASN A 189 5.11 -14.66 3.01
C ASN A 189 4.64 -14.44 4.45
N HIS A 190 3.87 -13.39 4.69
CA HIS A 190 3.41 -13.03 6.03
C HIS A 190 2.34 -14.00 6.53
N ASP A 191 1.39 -14.35 5.68
CA ASP A 191 0.31 -15.27 6.05
C ASP A 191 0.84 -16.69 6.25
N LEU A 192 1.83 -17.11 5.45
CA LEU A 192 2.51 -18.38 5.65
C LEU A 192 3.26 -18.41 6.99
N ASP A 193 3.98 -17.34 7.34
CA ASP A 193 4.71 -17.23 8.60
C ASP A 193 3.73 -17.26 9.81
N ASP A 194 2.66 -16.50 9.73
CA ASP A 194 1.62 -16.46 10.78
C ASP A 194 0.86 -17.80 10.88
N ALA A 195 0.59 -18.48 9.75
CA ALA A 195 -0.01 -19.80 9.73
C ALA A 195 0.88 -20.88 10.37
N MET A 196 2.18 -20.83 10.11
CA MET A 196 3.16 -21.72 10.73
C MET A 196 3.25 -21.48 12.24
N ARG A 197 3.29 -20.22 12.68
CA ARG A 197 3.30 -19.85 14.10
C ARG A 197 2.01 -20.28 14.82
N GLY A 198 0.89 -20.21 14.13
CA GLY A 198 -0.41 -20.67 14.63
C GLY A 198 -0.59 -22.19 14.59
N GLY A 199 0.40 -22.95 14.10
CA GLY A 199 0.32 -24.42 13.98
C GLY A 199 -0.68 -24.92 12.94
N ILE A 200 -1.15 -24.05 12.05
CA ILE A 200 -2.13 -24.38 11.00
C ILE A 200 -1.45 -25.03 9.81
N VAL A 201 -0.22 -24.59 9.49
CA VAL A 201 0.61 -25.10 8.41
C VAL A 201 1.93 -25.57 9.00
N GLN A 202 2.40 -26.75 8.61
CA GLN A 202 3.71 -27.23 8.98
C GLN A 202 4.73 -26.93 7.87
N PRO A 203 6.04 -26.80 8.17
CA PRO A 203 7.05 -26.59 7.13
C PRO A 203 7.02 -27.61 5.99
N GLU A 204 6.63 -28.84 6.30
CA GLU A 204 6.52 -29.97 5.37
C GLU A 204 5.36 -29.83 4.37
N ASP A 205 4.33 -29.05 4.72
CA ASP A 205 3.17 -28.78 3.85
C ASP A 205 3.54 -27.83 2.70
N VAL A 206 4.65 -27.09 2.84
CA VAL A 206 5.16 -26.22 1.77
C VAL A 206 5.85 -27.07 0.70
N PRO A 207 5.46 -27.00 -0.59
CA PRO A 207 6.06 -27.79 -1.64
C PRO A 207 7.59 -27.69 -1.66
N ALA A 208 8.28 -28.82 -1.82
CA ALA A 208 9.75 -28.88 -1.78
C ALA A 208 10.41 -27.88 -2.74
N ILE A 209 9.88 -27.76 -3.96
CA ILE A 209 10.39 -26.80 -4.95
C ILE A 209 10.32 -25.33 -4.49
N VAL A 210 9.32 -24.97 -3.67
CA VAL A 210 9.21 -23.64 -3.10
C VAL A 210 10.26 -23.44 -2.02
N ARG A 211 10.42 -24.42 -1.13
CA ARG A 211 11.45 -24.39 -0.06
C ARG A 211 12.86 -24.27 -0.63
N GLU A 212 13.16 -25.03 -1.69
CA GLU A 212 14.45 -25.00 -2.35
C GLU A 212 14.75 -23.68 -3.06
N ARG A 213 13.75 -23.11 -3.75
CA ARG A 213 13.95 -21.91 -4.57
C ARG A 213 13.78 -20.59 -3.81
N VAL A 214 12.88 -20.54 -2.84
CA VAL A 214 12.49 -19.32 -2.14
C VAL A 214 13.00 -19.33 -0.70
N GLY A 215 13.41 -20.50 -0.19
CA GLY A 215 13.93 -20.66 1.17
C GLY A 215 12.84 -21.02 2.20
N GLU A 216 13.28 -21.59 3.30
CA GLU A 216 12.37 -22.08 4.36
C GLU A 216 11.98 -20.98 5.35
N ARG A 217 12.85 -19.99 5.57
CA ARG A 217 12.63 -18.93 6.56
C ARG A 217 12.09 -17.67 5.88
N ASN A 218 11.19 -16.98 6.58
CA ASN A 218 10.62 -15.70 6.13
C ASN A 218 11.71 -14.69 5.75
N SER A 219 12.78 -14.57 6.55
CA SER A 219 13.92 -13.68 6.27
C SER A 219 14.66 -14.00 4.98
N VAL A 220 14.64 -15.24 4.51
CA VAL A 220 15.26 -15.66 3.25
C VAL A 220 14.31 -15.40 2.07
N ARG A 221 13.01 -15.62 2.29
CA ARG A 221 11.98 -15.42 1.25
C ARG A 221 11.75 -13.97 0.87
N ILE A 222 12.06 -13.03 1.77
CA ILE A 222 11.88 -11.58 1.53
C ILE A 222 13.14 -10.94 0.92
N ASN A 223 14.31 -11.56 1.04
CA ASN A 223 15.55 -11.11 0.41
C ASN A 223 15.72 -11.70 -0.99
#